data_4c320aea7bfc76335c7cfbb30177eb2e
#
_entry.id   4c320aea7bfc76335c7cfbb30177eb2e
#
_cell.length_a   1.000
_cell.length_b   1.000
_cell.length_c   1.000
_cell.angle_alpha   90.00
_cell.angle_beta   90.00
_cell.angle_gamma   90.00
#
_symmetry.space_group_name_H-M   'P 1'
#
loop_
_entity.id
_entity.type
_entity.pdbx_description
1 polymer ?
#
loop_
_entity_poly.entity_id
_entity_poly.type
_entity_poly.pdbx_seq_one_letter_code
_entity_poly.pdbx_strand_id
1 'polypeptide(L)'
;MGHRPCGADRRGGAGGGGTGQARRDPPQHDDTQQIQPNTPDDNTQTPEEPDNTDDPNTADDPTGTTDNTGDDPAQTASDEPYIDATGLLQYSTKGHYVQMDSYQGGGQPDWQLLLVNDWNPLPSGYDSDVSFTTVSGGKQMDSRITDIVEQMLRDASAYDLAVVSAYRPKEEQNTLYWRKVKQYTDKGYSDLEAQKVGGTIVKRPGFSEHNCGLAMDVGGSGDYTLEQTFANTAAYTWLMEHCADYGFILRFPEGKEDITGVIYEPWHYRYVGVEAARYIMDNDLCLEEYLAQVKK
;
A
#
# COMPACT_ATOMS: atom_id res chain seq x y z
N MET A 1 -3.23 1.59 66.16
CA MET A 1 -2.20 0.88 66.91
C MET A 1 -1.22 0.37 65.87
N GLY A 2 -0.18 0.98 65.58
CA GLY A 2 1.07 1.23 66.31
C GLY A 2 2.04 0.13 65.88
N HIS A 3 3.18 0.21 65.39
CA HIS A 3 4.29 1.14 65.42
C HIS A 3 5.36 0.73 64.35
N ARG A 4 6.06 1.71 63.83
CA ARG A 4 7.46 1.65 63.33
C ARG A 4 8.42 1.39 64.51
N PRO A 5 9.78 1.39 64.39
CA PRO A 5 10.70 1.61 63.25
C PRO A 5 12.08 0.90 63.41
N CYS A 6 13.05 1.30 62.53
CA CYS A 6 14.52 1.42 62.67
C CYS A 6 15.35 0.11 62.66
N GLY A 7 16.53 0.10 62.14
CA GLY A 7 17.60 1.06 62.01
C GLY A 7 18.78 0.54 61.18
N ALA A 8 19.61 1.50 60.84
CA ALA A 8 20.89 1.46 60.15
C ALA A 8 22.00 0.73 60.92
N ASP A 9 23.06 0.29 60.25
CA ASP A 9 24.47 0.71 60.45
C ASP A 9 25.43 0.05 59.45
N ARG A 10 26.16 0.77 58.79
CA ARG A 10 27.50 1.28 58.54
C ARG A 10 28.66 0.27 58.70
N ARG A 11 29.62 0.52 57.75
CA ARG A 11 31.09 0.35 57.67
C ARG A 11 31.55 -0.95 57.02
N GLY A 12 32.47 -0.94 56.10
CA GLY A 12 33.54 -0.02 55.73
C GLY A 12 34.73 -0.90 55.31
N GLY A 13 35.53 -0.52 54.32
CA GLY A 13 36.82 -1.20 54.16
C GLY A 13 37.33 -1.21 52.69
N ALA A 14 38.37 -0.48 52.51
CA ALA A 14 39.13 -0.13 51.33
C ALA A 14 40.11 -1.23 50.84
N GLY A 15 40.58 -1.06 49.59
CA GLY A 15 41.84 -1.62 49.05
C GLY A 15 41.62 -2.21 47.67
N GLY A 16 41.95 -1.65 46.56
CA GLY A 16 43.26 -1.27 46.09
C GLY A 16 43.72 -2.29 45.04
N GLY A 17 43.96 -1.85 43.79
CA GLY A 17 44.65 -2.67 42.81
C GLY A 17 44.24 -2.35 41.37
N GLY A 18 44.87 -1.36 40.76
CA GLY A 18 44.71 -1.07 39.38
C GLY A 18 45.44 -2.05 38.47
N THR A 19 44.86 -2.42 37.36
CA THR A 19 45.61 -2.77 36.18
C THR A 19 44.87 -2.17 34.97
N GLY A 20 45.56 -1.28 34.28
CA GLY A 20 45.07 -0.65 33.08
C GLY A 20 44.89 -1.66 31.96
N GLN A 21 43.71 -1.64 31.38
CA GLN A 21 43.49 -2.23 30.07
C GLN A 21 43.17 -1.11 29.07
N ALA A 22 44.07 -0.98 28.13
CA ALA A 22 43.99 -0.03 27.03
C ALA A 22 42.68 -0.26 26.22
N ARG A 23 41.91 0.78 26.10
CA ARG A 23 40.80 0.83 25.14
C ARG A 23 41.42 0.81 23.76
N ARG A 24 41.08 -0.25 22.98
CA ARG A 24 41.30 -0.30 21.54
C ARG A 24 40.10 0.38 20.89
N ASP A 25 40.36 1.47 20.18
CA ASP A 25 39.42 2.11 19.30
C ASP A 25 39.05 1.16 18.15
N PRO A 26 37.78 1.10 17.71
CA PRO A 26 37.42 0.34 16.54
C PRO A 26 37.95 1.02 15.27
N PRO A 27 38.26 0.26 14.20
CA PRO A 27 38.78 0.82 12.96
C PRO A 27 37.73 1.71 12.30
N GLN A 28 38.15 2.92 11.95
CA GLN A 28 37.41 3.83 11.07
C GLN A 28 37.45 3.23 9.67
N HIS A 29 36.30 2.78 9.12
CA HIS A 29 36.13 2.59 7.71
C HIS A 29 35.68 3.92 7.09
N ASP A 30 36.61 4.50 6.36
CA ASP A 30 36.38 5.62 5.45
C ASP A 30 35.95 5.02 4.10
N ASP A 31 34.67 5.11 3.80
CA ASP A 31 34.13 4.84 2.46
C ASP A 31 33.10 5.92 2.12
N THR A 32 33.65 7.12 1.86
CA THR A 32 32.94 8.18 1.15
C THR A 32 32.95 7.83 -0.35
N GLN A 33 32.04 6.99 -0.80
CA GLN A 33 31.67 6.96 -2.22
C GLN A 33 30.45 7.86 -2.44
N GLN A 34 30.74 9.04 -2.92
CA GLN A 34 29.75 9.96 -3.48
C GLN A 34 29.15 9.31 -4.75
N ILE A 35 27.87 8.93 -4.65
CA ILE A 35 27.08 8.60 -5.84
C ILE A 35 26.59 9.93 -6.40
N GLN A 36 27.19 10.36 -7.50
CA GLN A 36 26.68 11.47 -8.31
C GLN A 36 25.43 11.02 -9.08
N PRO A 37 24.41 11.89 -9.21
CA PRO A 37 23.26 11.58 -10.04
C PRO A 37 23.65 11.64 -11.52
N ASN A 38 23.42 10.54 -12.25
CA ASN A 38 23.53 10.48 -13.69
C ASN A 38 22.45 11.38 -14.31
N THR A 39 22.90 12.41 -15.01
CA THR A 39 22.09 13.17 -15.97
C THR A 39 21.77 12.28 -17.17
N PRO A 40 20.56 12.33 -17.73
CA PRO A 40 20.26 11.60 -18.96
C PRO A 40 20.95 12.29 -20.15
N ASP A 41 21.70 11.54 -20.93
CA ASP A 41 22.21 11.94 -22.23
C ASP A 41 21.03 12.13 -23.18
N ASP A 42 20.96 13.37 -23.68
CA ASP A 42 20.11 13.81 -24.79
C ASP A 42 20.68 13.22 -26.11
N ASN A 43 20.06 12.18 -26.63
CA ASN A 43 20.29 11.73 -28.00
C ASN A 43 18.96 11.66 -28.74
N THR A 44 18.54 12.84 -29.21
CA THR A 44 17.48 13.04 -30.20
C THR A 44 17.96 12.47 -31.55
N GLN A 45 17.49 11.30 -31.93
CA GLN A 45 17.40 10.87 -33.32
C GLN A 45 15.95 10.61 -33.68
N THR A 46 15.42 11.54 -34.45
CA THR A 46 14.15 11.45 -35.15
C THR A 46 14.28 10.41 -36.27
N PRO A 47 13.41 9.41 -36.38
CA PRO A 47 13.26 8.65 -37.61
C PRO A 47 12.32 9.37 -38.58
N GLU A 48 12.77 9.51 -39.81
CA GLU A 48 12.06 10.05 -40.96
C GLU A 48 10.83 9.16 -41.29
N GLU A 49 9.71 9.83 -41.59
CA GLU A 49 8.53 9.21 -42.19
C GLU A 49 8.79 8.80 -43.65
N PRO A 50 8.30 7.67 -44.12
CA PRO A 50 8.20 7.41 -45.57
C PRO A 50 6.91 7.99 -46.12
N ASP A 51 7.11 8.94 -47.03
CA ASP A 51 6.12 9.45 -47.99
C ASP A 51 5.57 8.30 -48.83
N ASN A 52 4.26 8.14 -48.87
CA ASN A 52 3.61 7.34 -49.93
C ASN A 52 2.26 7.98 -50.31
N THR A 53 2.36 8.85 -51.30
CA THR A 53 1.25 9.30 -52.15
C THR A 53 0.88 8.18 -53.11
N ASP A 54 -0.34 7.69 -53.05
CA ASP A 54 -1.10 7.24 -54.21
C ASP A 54 -2.61 7.13 -53.87
N ASP A 55 -3.38 8.12 -54.37
CA ASP A 55 -4.83 8.06 -54.60
C ASP A 55 -5.08 7.51 -56.03
N PRO A 56 -6.04 6.63 -56.24
CA PRO A 56 -7.17 7.03 -57.06
C PRO A 56 -8.53 6.45 -56.64
N ASN A 57 -9.43 7.37 -56.31
CA ASN A 57 -10.83 7.49 -56.75
C ASN A 57 -11.42 6.33 -57.53
N THR A 58 -12.49 5.67 -57.01
CA THR A 58 -13.73 5.41 -57.75
C THR A 58 -14.90 5.06 -56.83
N ALA A 59 -15.98 5.74 -57.07
CA ALA A 59 -17.31 5.59 -56.48
C ALA A 59 -17.91 4.21 -56.72
N ASP A 60 -18.70 3.73 -55.75
CA ASP A 60 -20.06 3.18 -55.99
C ASP A 60 -20.84 3.10 -54.67
N ASP A 61 -21.95 3.82 -54.64
CA ASP A 61 -23.03 3.69 -53.68
C ASP A 61 -24.01 2.59 -54.13
N PRO A 62 -24.44 1.70 -53.24
CA PRO A 62 -25.85 1.38 -53.16
C PRO A 62 -26.44 1.42 -51.76
N THR A 63 -27.40 2.30 -51.63
CA THR A 63 -28.47 2.30 -50.63
C THR A 63 -28.89 0.90 -50.19
N GLY A 64 -28.67 0.61 -48.92
CA GLY A 64 -29.22 -0.52 -48.19
C GLY A 64 -29.54 -0.14 -46.76
N THR A 65 -30.79 0.31 -46.58
CA THR A 65 -31.40 0.46 -45.26
C THR A 65 -31.45 -0.92 -44.59
N THR A 66 -30.66 -1.12 -43.57
CA THR A 66 -30.90 -2.18 -42.58
C THR A 66 -30.95 -1.53 -41.21
N ASP A 67 -32.18 -1.60 -40.65
CA ASP A 67 -32.50 -1.43 -39.27
C ASP A 67 -31.48 -2.21 -38.40
N ASN A 68 -30.58 -1.49 -37.76
CA ASN A 68 -29.69 -2.09 -36.79
C ASN A 68 -30.21 -1.69 -35.41
N THR A 69 -31.22 -2.45 -34.96
CA THR A 69 -31.48 -2.57 -33.53
C THR A 69 -30.22 -3.12 -32.90
N GLY A 70 -29.43 -2.24 -32.31
CA GLY A 70 -28.22 -2.61 -31.56
C GLY A 70 -28.58 -3.51 -30.39
N ASP A 71 -28.51 -4.80 -30.62
CA ASP A 71 -28.20 -5.74 -29.57
C ASP A 71 -26.75 -5.44 -29.10
N ASP A 72 -26.65 -4.71 -28.04
CA ASP A 72 -25.45 -4.71 -27.18
C ASP A 72 -25.29 -6.19 -26.76
N PRO A 73 -24.24 -6.90 -27.19
CA PRO A 73 -24.04 -8.24 -26.70
C PRO A 73 -23.72 -8.05 -25.21
N ALA A 74 -24.73 -8.32 -24.36
CA ALA A 74 -24.52 -8.52 -22.94
C ALA A 74 -23.34 -9.46 -22.82
N GLN A 75 -22.18 -8.88 -22.55
CA GLN A 75 -20.93 -9.57 -22.32
C GLN A 75 -21.21 -10.49 -21.15
N THR A 76 -21.43 -11.77 -21.42
CA THR A 76 -21.48 -12.80 -20.39
C THR A 76 -20.12 -12.72 -19.71
N ALA A 77 -20.08 -12.01 -18.58
CA ALA A 77 -18.87 -11.84 -17.82
C ALA A 77 -18.34 -13.24 -17.52
N SER A 78 -17.22 -13.59 -18.14
CA SER A 78 -16.53 -14.84 -17.80
C SER A 78 -16.13 -14.74 -16.33
N ASP A 79 -16.29 -15.84 -15.58
CA ASP A 79 -15.82 -15.87 -14.18
C ASP A 79 -14.28 -15.81 -14.10
N GLU A 80 -13.60 -15.92 -15.24
CA GLU A 80 -12.14 -15.91 -15.32
C GLU A 80 -11.59 -14.49 -15.53
N PRO A 81 -10.47 -14.15 -14.89
CA PRO A 81 -9.76 -12.89 -15.13
C PRO A 81 -9.29 -12.75 -16.58
N TYR A 82 -9.39 -11.56 -17.13
CA TYR A 82 -9.00 -11.26 -18.52
C TYR A 82 -8.27 -9.91 -18.63
N ILE A 83 -7.52 -9.72 -19.72
CA ILE A 83 -6.90 -8.44 -20.07
C ILE A 83 -7.90 -7.64 -20.92
N ASP A 84 -8.24 -6.42 -20.49
CA ASP A 84 -9.14 -5.54 -21.23
C ASP A 84 -8.45 -4.82 -22.41
N ALA A 85 -9.20 -4.00 -23.13
CA ALA A 85 -8.69 -3.24 -24.28
C ALA A 85 -7.60 -2.21 -23.91
N THR A 86 -7.47 -1.85 -22.64
CA THR A 86 -6.40 -0.96 -22.14
C THR A 86 -5.14 -1.73 -21.75
N GLY A 87 -5.15 -3.05 -21.84
CA GLY A 87 -4.05 -3.92 -21.44
C GLY A 87 -4.01 -4.23 -19.94
N LEU A 88 -5.03 -3.84 -19.17
CA LEU A 88 -5.08 -4.08 -17.73
C LEU A 88 -5.92 -5.31 -17.38
N LEU A 89 -5.42 -6.05 -16.39
CA LEU A 89 -6.11 -7.20 -15.81
C LEU A 89 -7.43 -6.77 -15.14
N GLN A 90 -8.49 -7.48 -15.47
CA GLN A 90 -9.82 -7.36 -14.87
C GLN A 90 -10.21 -8.66 -14.18
N TYR A 91 -10.91 -8.54 -13.06
CA TYR A 91 -11.38 -9.65 -12.25
C TYR A 91 -12.92 -9.72 -12.28
N SER A 92 -13.48 -10.94 -12.25
CA SER A 92 -14.90 -11.14 -11.94
C SER A 92 -15.19 -10.74 -10.50
N THR A 93 -16.32 -10.09 -10.27
CA THR A 93 -16.79 -9.75 -8.92
C THR A 93 -17.52 -10.90 -8.22
N LYS A 94 -17.74 -12.01 -8.93
CA LYS A 94 -18.48 -13.17 -8.42
C LYS A 94 -17.75 -13.80 -7.23
N GLY A 95 -18.46 -13.91 -6.12
CA GLY A 95 -17.90 -14.49 -4.88
C GLY A 95 -17.12 -13.51 -4.02
N HIS A 96 -16.93 -12.27 -4.47
CA HIS A 96 -16.22 -11.24 -3.73
C HIS A 96 -17.18 -10.17 -3.21
N TYR A 97 -16.81 -9.55 -2.08
CA TYR A 97 -17.56 -8.41 -1.56
C TYR A 97 -17.35 -7.20 -2.48
N VAL A 98 -18.45 -6.67 -3.01
CA VAL A 98 -18.46 -5.42 -3.78
C VAL A 98 -19.20 -4.37 -2.97
N GLN A 99 -18.56 -3.24 -2.73
CA GLN A 99 -19.18 -2.12 -2.05
C GLN A 99 -20.19 -1.46 -2.98
N MET A 100 -21.48 -1.75 -2.75
CA MET A 100 -22.59 -1.32 -3.63
C MET A 100 -22.91 0.17 -3.52
N ASP A 101 -22.55 0.80 -2.42
CA ASP A 101 -22.82 2.22 -2.23
C ASP A 101 -21.81 3.03 -3.03
N SER A 102 -22.32 3.68 -4.06
CA SER A 102 -21.52 4.66 -4.79
C SER A 102 -20.92 5.66 -3.80
N TYR A 103 -19.62 5.82 -3.81
CA TYR A 103 -18.95 6.89 -3.09
C TYR A 103 -19.60 8.24 -3.46
N GLN A 104 -20.14 8.92 -2.47
CA GLN A 104 -20.86 10.18 -2.65
C GLN A 104 -19.99 11.41 -2.34
N GLY A 105 -18.67 11.24 -2.32
CA GLY A 105 -17.72 12.31 -1.98
C GLY A 105 -17.09 12.15 -0.59
N GLY A 106 -15.99 12.89 -0.33
CA GLY A 106 -15.18 12.79 0.89
C GLY A 106 -15.87 13.16 2.20
N GLY A 107 -17.13 13.67 2.13
CA GLY A 107 -17.94 14.03 3.29
C GLY A 107 -18.86 12.94 3.81
N GLN A 108 -18.76 11.70 3.33
CA GLN A 108 -19.60 10.61 3.82
C GLN A 108 -19.27 10.22 5.26
N PRO A 109 -20.28 9.82 6.06
CA PRO A 109 -20.07 9.38 7.45
C PRO A 109 -19.04 8.25 7.57
N ASP A 110 -19.03 7.32 6.59
CA ASP A 110 -18.21 6.10 6.61
C ASP A 110 -17.00 6.15 5.66
N TRP A 111 -16.46 7.34 5.36
CA TRP A 111 -15.34 7.52 4.44
C TRP A 111 -14.12 6.65 4.79
N GLN A 112 -13.90 6.39 6.08
CA GLN A 112 -12.83 5.52 6.58
C GLN A 112 -13.01 4.05 6.17
N LEU A 113 -14.25 3.64 5.88
CA LEU A 113 -14.58 2.27 5.48
C LEU A 113 -14.64 2.08 3.95
N LEU A 114 -14.15 3.05 3.18
CA LEU A 114 -14.02 2.91 1.73
C LEU A 114 -13.15 1.69 1.41
N LEU A 115 -13.70 0.72 0.69
CA LEU A 115 -12.96 -0.45 0.24
C LEU A 115 -12.33 -0.18 -1.12
N VAL A 116 -11.03 -0.38 -1.22
CA VAL A 116 -10.27 -0.31 -2.47
C VAL A 116 -9.47 -1.60 -2.61
N ASN A 117 -9.81 -2.44 -3.59
CA ASN A 117 -9.16 -3.71 -3.89
C ASN A 117 -9.43 -4.12 -5.35
N ASP A 118 -9.07 -5.33 -5.76
CA ASP A 118 -9.23 -5.79 -7.15
C ASP A 118 -10.67 -5.75 -7.68
N TRP A 119 -11.66 -5.76 -6.81
CA TRP A 119 -13.10 -5.77 -7.13
C TRP A 119 -13.79 -4.42 -6.86
N ASN A 120 -13.12 -3.53 -6.16
CA ASN A 120 -13.63 -2.22 -5.75
C ASN A 120 -12.62 -1.14 -6.12
N PRO A 121 -12.76 -0.53 -7.32
CA PRO A 121 -11.88 0.55 -7.72
C PRO A 121 -12.07 1.80 -6.87
N LEU A 122 -11.03 2.61 -6.73
CA LEU A 122 -11.15 3.94 -6.15
C LEU A 122 -12.17 4.76 -6.96
N PRO A 123 -13.18 5.35 -6.31
CA PRO A 123 -14.22 6.10 -7.00
C PRO A 123 -13.67 7.22 -7.88
N SER A 124 -14.36 7.46 -8.99
CA SER A 124 -14.02 8.59 -9.89
C SER A 124 -14.17 9.91 -9.15
N GLY A 125 -13.20 10.81 -9.30
CA GLY A 125 -13.20 12.12 -8.66
C GLY A 125 -12.73 12.13 -7.20
N TYR A 126 -12.36 10.98 -6.63
CA TYR A 126 -11.89 10.88 -5.24
C TYR A 126 -10.79 11.89 -4.91
N ASP A 127 -9.79 12.02 -5.78
CA ASP A 127 -8.63 12.93 -5.58
C ASP A 127 -9.04 14.42 -5.53
N SER A 128 -10.23 14.77 -6.04
CA SER A 128 -10.77 16.12 -5.98
C SER A 128 -11.51 16.43 -4.68
N ASP A 129 -11.92 15.39 -3.96
CA ASP A 129 -12.76 15.48 -2.76
C ASP A 129 -11.99 15.38 -1.46
N VAL A 130 -10.71 14.99 -1.52
CA VAL A 130 -9.86 14.81 -0.35
C VAL A 130 -8.62 15.68 -0.43
N SER A 131 -8.09 16.03 0.73
CA SER A 131 -6.83 16.77 0.86
C SER A 131 -5.78 15.89 1.49
N PHE A 132 -4.54 16.04 1.04
CA PHE A 132 -3.41 15.29 1.57
C PHE A 132 -2.45 16.23 2.29
N THR A 133 -1.98 15.80 3.46
CA THR A 133 -1.02 16.55 4.30
C THR A 133 0.20 15.68 4.58
N THR A 134 1.36 16.30 4.62
CA THR A 134 2.63 15.64 4.90
C THR A 134 2.73 15.28 6.38
N VAL A 135 3.06 14.03 6.66
CA VAL A 135 3.42 13.51 7.98
C VAL A 135 4.94 13.40 8.14
N SER A 136 5.39 13.12 9.34
CA SER A 136 6.81 12.87 9.65
C SER A 136 7.41 11.84 8.69
N GLY A 137 8.61 12.10 8.18
CA GLY A 137 9.23 11.30 7.11
C GLY A 137 8.91 11.78 5.69
N GLY A 138 8.13 12.88 5.53
CA GLY A 138 7.90 13.53 4.23
C GLY A 138 6.89 12.82 3.33
N LYS A 139 6.09 11.89 3.87
CA LYS A 139 5.03 11.18 3.15
C LYS A 139 3.69 11.91 3.32
N GLN A 140 2.81 11.83 2.31
CA GLN A 140 1.49 12.41 2.38
C GLN A 140 0.44 11.37 2.77
N MET A 141 -0.54 11.80 3.57
CA MET A 141 -1.72 11.01 3.93
C MET A 141 -2.97 11.90 3.87
N ASP A 142 -4.13 11.29 3.90
CA ASP A 142 -5.40 12.01 4.03
C ASP A 142 -5.33 12.95 5.25
N SER A 143 -5.64 14.23 5.04
CA SER A 143 -5.47 15.27 6.06
C SER A 143 -6.30 15.02 7.32
N ARG A 144 -7.35 14.19 7.22
CA ARG A 144 -8.22 13.84 8.35
C ARG A 144 -7.57 12.92 9.37
N ILE A 145 -6.48 12.21 9.00
CA ILE A 145 -5.83 11.21 9.85
C ILE A 145 -4.38 11.57 10.21
N THR A 146 -3.83 12.66 9.68
CA THR A 146 -2.42 13.00 9.89
C THR A 146 -2.05 13.17 11.37
N ASP A 147 -2.90 13.83 12.18
CA ASP A 147 -2.66 14.00 13.61
C ASP A 147 -2.63 12.67 14.37
N ILE A 148 -3.45 11.71 13.93
CA ILE A 148 -3.52 10.35 14.48
C ILE A 148 -2.20 9.61 14.17
N VAL A 149 -1.75 9.68 12.91
CA VAL A 149 -0.48 9.08 12.48
C VAL A 149 0.69 9.66 13.27
N GLU A 150 0.75 10.98 13.38
CA GLU A 150 1.79 11.67 14.16
C GLU A 150 1.78 11.27 15.64
N GLN A 151 0.60 11.05 16.23
CA GLN A 151 0.51 10.55 17.59
C GLN A 151 1.04 9.12 17.70
N MET A 152 0.63 8.23 16.81
CA MET A 152 1.11 6.85 16.77
C MET A 152 2.63 6.76 16.62
N LEU A 153 3.22 7.57 15.73
CA LEU A 153 4.67 7.62 15.54
C LEU A 153 5.41 8.10 16.80
N ARG A 154 4.85 9.10 17.52
CA ARG A 154 5.42 9.56 18.79
C ARG A 154 5.38 8.48 19.87
N ASP A 155 4.25 7.79 20.00
CA ASP A 155 4.06 6.76 21.02
C ASP A 155 4.92 5.51 20.74
N ALA A 156 5.17 5.20 19.46
CA ALA A 156 6.04 4.13 19.01
C ALA A 156 7.52 4.53 18.87
N SER A 157 7.92 5.72 19.35
CA SER A 157 9.28 6.25 19.14
C SER A 157 10.40 5.36 19.70
N ALA A 158 10.13 4.53 20.70
CA ALA A 158 11.09 3.57 21.25
C ALA A 158 11.46 2.45 20.24
N TYR A 159 10.65 2.28 19.19
CA TYR A 159 10.81 1.26 18.15
C TYR A 159 11.26 1.85 16.82
N ASP A 160 11.59 3.14 16.76
CA ASP A 160 11.93 3.88 15.55
C ASP A 160 10.91 3.71 14.43
N LEU A 161 9.61 3.65 14.79
CA LEU A 161 8.54 3.49 13.80
C LEU A 161 8.52 4.69 12.86
N ALA A 162 8.51 4.42 11.55
CA ALA A 162 8.49 5.45 10.52
C ALA A 162 7.61 5.04 9.34
N VAL A 163 7.00 6.05 8.69
CA VAL A 163 6.25 5.85 7.44
C VAL A 163 7.23 5.79 6.27
N VAL A 164 7.29 4.64 5.61
CA VAL A 164 8.15 4.37 4.44
C VAL A 164 7.45 4.76 3.14
N SER A 165 6.15 4.45 3.03
CA SER A 165 5.30 4.77 1.88
C SER A 165 3.89 5.12 2.38
N ALA A 166 3.17 6.00 1.66
CA ALA A 166 1.80 6.38 2.02
C ALA A 166 1.00 6.76 0.78
N TYR A 167 0.35 7.94 0.72
CA TYR A 167 -0.38 8.34 -0.48
C TYR A 167 0.52 8.28 -1.72
N ARG A 168 -0.04 7.71 -2.78
CA ARG A 168 0.62 7.53 -4.07
C ARG A 168 -0.36 7.89 -5.19
N PRO A 169 -0.06 8.87 -6.05
CA PRO A 169 -0.87 9.17 -7.22
C PRO A 169 -1.01 7.95 -8.15
N LYS A 170 -2.11 7.88 -8.90
CA LYS A 170 -2.38 6.76 -9.83
C LYS A 170 -1.29 6.58 -10.88
N GLU A 171 -0.66 7.68 -11.33
CA GLU A 171 0.43 7.68 -12.31
C GLU A 171 1.69 7.00 -11.76
N GLU A 172 2.03 7.29 -10.51
CA GLU A 172 3.13 6.62 -9.82
C GLU A 172 2.81 5.15 -9.57
N GLN A 173 1.59 4.85 -9.14
CA GLN A 173 1.10 3.48 -8.97
C GLN A 173 1.19 2.70 -10.28
N ASN A 174 0.81 3.31 -11.41
CA ASN A 174 0.92 2.70 -12.74
C ASN A 174 2.36 2.32 -13.07
N THR A 175 3.31 3.22 -12.80
CA THR A 175 4.74 2.97 -13.01
C THR A 175 5.24 1.79 -12.17
N LEU A 176 4.85 1.73 -10.90
CA LEU A 176 5.23 0.64 -10.00
C LEU A 176 4.63 -0.70 -10.43
N TYR A 177 3.35 -0.69 -10.81
CA TYR A 177 2.64 -1.88 -11.28
C TYR A 177 3.32 -2.49 -12.50
N TRP A 178 3.52 -1.71 -13.57
CA TRP A 178 4.16 -2.22 -14.78
C TRP A 178 5.61 -2.64 -14.58
N ARG A 179 6.34 -1.98 -13.69
CA ARG A 179 7.68 -2.44 -13.30
C ARG A 179 7.62 -3.80 -12.61
N LYS A 180 6.60 -4.05 -11.76
CA LYS A 180 6.40 -5.35 -11.12
C LYS A 180 6.00 -6.41 -12.15
N VAL A 181 5.06 -6.12 -13.03
CA VAL A 181 4.64 -7.01 -14.12
C VAL A 181 5.85 -7.40 -14.98
N LYS A 182 6.66 -6.41 -15.38
CA LYS A 182 7.87 -6.66 -16.18
C LYS A 182 8.84 -7.64 -15.51
N GLN A 183 8.96 -7.64 -14.18
CA GLN A 183 9.81 -8.61 -13.49
C GLN A 183 9.37 -10.05 -13.70
N TYR A 184 8.06 -10.29 -13.94
CA TYR A 184 7.51 -11.62 -14.19
C TYR A 184 7.53 -11.96 -15.69
N THR A 185 7.26 -11.03 -16.58
CA THR A 185 7.41 -11.28 -18.04
C THR A 185 8.87 -11.56 -18.39
N ASP A 186 9.84 -10.90 -17.76
CA ASP A 186 11.28 -11.18 -17.93
C ASP A 186 11.65 -12.59 -17.43
N LYS A 187 10.85 -13.21 -16.56
CA LYS A 187 11.00 -14.60 -16.11
C LYS A 187 10.26 -15.60 -17.00
N GLY A 188 9.60 -15.14 -18.08
CA GLY A 188 8.89 -15.97 -19.04
C GLY A 188 7.40 -16.23 -18.77
N TYR A 189 6.80 -15.53 -17.81
CA TYR A 189 5.34 -15.56 -17.60
C TYR A 189 4.63 -14.88 -18.78
N SER A 190 3.45 -15.37 -19.14
CA SER A 190 2.55 -14.65 -20.06
C SER A 190 2.09 -13.33 -19.44
N ASP A 191 1.61 -12.38 -20.27
CA ASP A 191 1.12 -11.08 -19.78
C ASP A 191 0.01 -11.24 -18.73
N LEU A 192 -0.92 -12.16 -18.94
CA LEU A 192 -1.99 -12.44 -18.00
C LEU A 192 -1.46 -12.98 -16.66
N GLU A 193 -0.57 -13.97 -16.71
CA GLU A 193 0.03 -14.55 -15.50
C GLU A 193 0.92 -13.55 -14.76
N ALA A 194 1.72 -12.77 -15.49
CA ALA A 194 2.58 -11.74 -14.91
C ALA A 194 1.76 -10.66 -14.19
N GLN A 195 0.62 -10.26 -14.77
CA GLN A 195 -0.28 -9.30 -14.12
C GLN A 195 -1.01 -9.91 -12.92
N LYS A 196 -1.44 -11.18 -12.99
CA LYS A 196 -2.02 -11.90 -11.83
C LYS A 196 -1.03 -11.95 -10.66
N VAL A 197 0.17 -12.48 -10.90
CA VAL A 197 1.18 -12.64 -9.83
C VAL A 197 1.72 -11.29 -9.37
N GLY A 198 2.05 -10.39 -10.29
CA GLY A 198 2.52 -9.03 -9.95
C GLY A 198 1.47 -8.25 -9.17
N GLY A 199 0.19 -8.43 -9.50
CA GLY A 199 -0.96 -7.77 -8.88
C GLY A 199 -1.23 -8.21 -7.43
N THR A 200 -0.72 -9.36 -7.00
CA THR A 200 -0.80 -9.73 -5.56
C THR A 200 0.21 -8.99 -4.69
N ILE A 201 1.18 -8.29 -5.30
CA ILE A 201 2.25 -7.56 -4.62
C ILE A 201 2.10 -6.05 -4.84
N VAL A 202 1.84 -5.62 -6.07
CA VAL A 202 1.64 -4.21 -6.43
C VAL A 202 0.34 -4.09 -7.19
N LYS A 203 -0.67 -3.49 -6.59
CA LYS A 203 -1.98 -3.32 -7.22
C LYS A 203 -1.92 -2.42 -8.45
N ARG A 204 -2.79 -2.71 -9.44
CA ARG A 204 -2.98 -1.84 -10.60
C ARG A 204 -3.48 -0.45 -10.19
N PRO A 205 -3.25 0.60 -11.01
CA PRO A 205 -3.65 1.96 -10.68
C PRO A 205 -5.16 2.08 -10.47
N GLY A 206 -5.55 2.75 -9.40
CA GLY A 206 -6.96 2.90 -8.99
C GLY A 206 -7.52 1.73 -8.18
N PHE A 207 -6.72 0.68 -7.92
CA PHE A 207 -7.10 -0.49 -7.11
C PHE A 207 -6.15 -0.69 -5.91
N SER A 208 -5.31 0.30 -5.65
CA SER A 208 -4.40 0.34 -4.50
C SER A 208 -4.93 1.28 -3.43
N GLU A 209 -4.88 0.87 -2.17
CA GLU A 209 -5.25 1.71 -1.02
C GLU A 209 -4.30 2.91 -0.84
N HIS A 210 -3.08 2.85 -1.36
CA HIS A 210 -2.20 4.02 -1.41
C HIS A 210 -2.80 5.18 -2.23
N ASN A 211 -3.66 4.88 -3.21
CA ASN A 211 -4.33 5.91 -3.99
C ASN A 211 -5.41 6.67 -3.21
N CYS A 212 -5.89 6.15 -2.07
CA CYS A 212 -6.87 6.87 -1.25
C CYS A 212 -6.24 7.64 -0.07
N GLY A 213 -4.95 7.46 0.22
CA GLY A 213 -4.26 8.14 1.31
C GLY A 213 -4.64 7.68 2.71
N LEU A 214 -5.38 6.55 2.83
CA LEU A 214 -5.80 5.96 4.11
C LEU A 214 -4.90 4.80 4.53
N ALA A 215 -3.93 4.42 3.70
CA ALA A 215 -2.98 3.36 3.97
C ALA A 215 -1.54 3.88 4.01
N MET A 216 -0.72 3.20 4.79
CA MET A 216 0.71 3.46 4.88
C MET A 216 1.49 2.16 5.03
N ASP A 217 2.68 2.15 4.45
CA ASP A 217 3.70 1.15 4.71
C ASP A 217 4.66 1.69 5.76
N VAL A 218 4.93 0.91 6.79
CA VAL A 218 5.80 1.32 7.90
C VAL A 218 7.00 0.39 8.02
N GLY A 219 8.06 0.92 8.59
CA GLY A 219 9.23 0.20 9.06
C GLY A 219 9.60 0.64 10.45
N GLY A 220 10.49 -0.10 11.10
CA GLY A 220 10.95 0.23 12.45
C GLY A 220 11.88 -0.85 13.00
N SER A 221 12.49 -0.56 14.16
CA SER A 221 13.43 -1.47 14.81
C SER A 221 14.56 -1.96 13.89
N GLY A 222 14.97 -1.10 12.94
CA GLY A 222 16.05 -1.38 12.00
C GLY A 222 15.63 -2.08 10.70
N ASP A 223 14.36 -2.45 10.52
CA ASP A 223 13.83 -3.00 9.26
C ASP A 223 12.87 -2.02 8.57
N TYR A 224 13.28 -1.51 7.41
CA TYR A 224 12.54 -0.59 6.55
C TYR A 224 12.45 -1.11 5.12
N THR A 225 12.64 -2.42 4.94
CA THR A 225 12.77 -3.05 3.61
C THR A 225 11.43 -3.33 2.95
N LEU A 226 10.32 -3.30 3.71
CA LEU A 226 8.99 -3.72 3.28
C LEU A 226 9.00 -5.19 2.80
N GLU A 227 9.60 -6.02 3.63
CA GLU A 227 9.68 -7.47 3.43
C GLU A 227 9.02 -8.20 4.63
N GLN A 228 8.70 -9.46 4.47
CA GLN A 228 8.05 -10.25 5.53
C GLN A 228 8.90 -10.39 6.81
N THR A 229 10.20 -10.12 6.73
CA THR A 229 11.11 -10.06 7.88
C THR A 229 10.67 -9.03 8.92
N PHE A 230 9.95 -7.96 8.51
CA PHE A 230 9.40 -6.96 9.41
C PHE A 230 8.53 -7.57 10.51
N ALA A 231 7.83 -8.69 10.24
CA ALA A 231 7.03 -9.42 11.23
C ALA A 231 7.85 -9.94 12.44
N ASN A 232 9.17 -10.01 12.33
CA ASN A 232 10.05 -10.46 13.41
C ASN A 232 10.60 -9.30 14.27
N THR A 233 10.13 -8.07 14.03
CA THR A 233 10.63 -6.89 14.73
C THR A 233 9.80 -6.53 15.97
N ALA A 234 10.41 -5.80 16.91
CA ALA A 234 9.68 -5.26 18.04
C ALA A 234 8.67 -4.17 17.62
N ALA A 235 8.94 -3.44 16.52
CA ALA A 235 8.01 -2.48 15.95
C ALA A 235 6.71 -3.15 15.48
N TYR A 236 6.81 -4.29 14.78
CA TYR A 236 5.64 -5.07 14.38
C TYR A 236 4.85 -5.57 15.60
N THR A 237 5.53 -6.12 16.61
CA THR A 237 4.86 -6.57 17.85
C THR A 237 4.07 -5.44 18.48
N TRP A 238 4.66 -4.25 18.61
CA TRP A 238 3.99 -3.07 19.14
C TRP A 238 2.77 -2.68 18.29
N LEU A 239 2.91 -2.69 16.97
CA LEU A 239 1.82 -2.37 16.05
C LEU A 239 0.65 -3.35 16.20
N MET A 240 0.92 -4.65 16.32
CA MET A 240 -0.14 -5.66 16.52
C MET A 240 -0.89 -5.46 17.85
N GLU A 241 -0.25 -4.92 18.87
CA GLU A 241 -0.87 -4.63 20.17
C GLU A 241 -1.62 -3.30 20.20
N HIS A 242 -1.24 -2.31 19.35
CA HIS A 242 -1.66 -0.93 19.51
C HIS A 242 -2.28 -0.27 18.28
N CYS A 243 -2.07 -0.78 17.06
CA CYS A 243 -2.53 -0.09 15.85
C CYS A 243 -4.05 0.21 15.87
N ALA A 244 -4.85 -0.67 16.45
CA ALA A 244 -6.29 -0.51 16.55
C ALA A 244 -6.70 0.67 17.45
N ASP A 245 -5.89 1.04 18.44
CA ASP A 245 -6.15 2.21 19.29
C ASP A 245 -6.05 3.53 18.52
N TYR A 246 -5.32 3.53 17.40
CA TYR A 246 -5.20 4.65 16.46
C TYR A 246 -6.15 4.49 15.24
N GLY A 247 -6.99 3.45 15.22
CA GLY A 247 -7.93 3.19 14.13
C GLY A 247 -7.31 2.52 12.91
N PHE A 248 -6.12 1.94 13.03
CA PHE A 248 -5.45 1.17 11.98
C PHE A 248 -5.61 -0.33 12.17
N ILE A 249 -5.59 -1.06 11.06
CA ILE A 249 -5.56 -2.52 11.02
C ILE A 249 -4.33 -2.99 10.25
N LEU A 250 -3.82 -4.19 10.57
CA LEU A 250 -3.00 -4.96 9.65
C LEU A 250 -3.89 -5.35 8.46
N ARG A 251 -3.67 -4.74 7.30
CA ARG A 251 -4.62 -4.81 6.19
C ARG A 251 -4.62 -6.13 5.43
N PHE A 252 -3.45 -6.73 5.31
CA PHE A 252 -3.23 -7.97 4.55
C PHE A 252 -2.61 -9.03 5.44
N PRO A 253 -3.41 -9.62 6.38
CA PRO A 253 -2.93 -10.64 7.30
C PRO A 253 -2.66 -11.97 6.57
N GLU A 254 -1.81 -12.80 7.16
CA GLU A 254 -1.46 -14.12 6.65
C GLU A 254 -2.69 -15.03 6.57
N GLY A 255 -2.84 -15.78 5.47
CA GLY A 255 -3.94 -16.72 5.25
C GLY A 255 -5.27 -16.07 4.80
N LYS A 256 -5.26 -14.78 4.42
CA LYS A 256 -6.42 -14.06 3.88
C LYS A 256 -6.24 -13.63 2.42
N GLU A 257 -5.22 -14.15 1.73
CA GLU A 257 -4.84 -13.77 0.36
C GLU A 257 -5.99 -13.98 -0.64
N ASP A 258 -6.75 -15.05 -0.49
CA ASP A 258 -7.91 -15.36 -1.36
C ASP A 258 -9.06 -14.34 -1.19
N ILE A 259 -9.13 -13.64 -0.05
CA ILE A 259 -10.16 -12.66 0.25
C ILE A 259 -9.70 -11.25 -0.16
N THR A 260 -8.46 -10.91 0.18
CA THR A 260 -7.89 -9.57 -0.03
C THR A 260 -7.29 -9.37 -1.41
N GLY A 261 -6.89 -10.47 -2.08
CA GLY A 261 -6.16 -10.44 -3.35
C GLY A 261 -4.70 -9.99 -3.22
N VAL A 262 -4.16 -9.89 -1.99
CA VAL A 262 -2.80 -9.42 -1.70
C VAL A 262 -2.10 -10.45 -0.81
N ILE A 263 -0.81 -10.65 -1.02
CA ILE A 263 0.04 -11.48 -0.15
C ILE A 263 0.09 -10.90 1.27
N TYR A 264 0.57 -11.69 2.23
CA TYR A 264 0.85 -11.20 3.57
C TYR A 264 1.85 -10.03 3.55
N GLU A 265 1.42 -8.88 4.10
CA GLU A 265 2.22 -7.64 4.15
C GLU A 265 2.26 -7.09 5.58
N PRO A 266 3.20 -7.51 6.44
CA PRO A 266 3.27 -7.07 7.84
C PRO A 266 3.56 -5.57 8.01
N TRP A 267 3.98 -4.89 6.96
CA TRP A 267 4.27 -3.45 6.93
C TRP A 267 3.07 -2.58 6.56
N HIS A 268 1.98 -3.15 5.96
CA HIS A 268 0.88 -2.39 5.38
C HIS A 268 -0.28 -2.22 6.36
N TYR A 269 -0.51 -0.98 6.81
CA TYR A 269 -1.56 -0.61 7.75
C TYR A 269 -2.57 0.32 7.11
N ARG A 270 -3.87 0.02 7.33
CA ARG A 270 -5.00 0.76 6.79
C ARG A 270 -5.84 1.39 7.90
N TYR A 271 -6.12 2.70 7.77
CA TYR A 271 -7.05 3.40 8.67
C TYR A 271 -8.51 3.05 8.34
N VAL A 272 -9.26 2.65 9.36
CA VAL A 272 -10.69 2.28 9.27
C VAL A 272 -11.53 2.88 10.40
N GLY A 273 -10.91 3.70 11.27
CA GLY A 273 -11.52 4.22 12.49
C GLY A 273 -11.40 3.26 13.67
N VAL A 274 -11.35 3.80 14.89
CA VAL A 274 -11.01 3.03 16.10
C VAL A 274 -12.00 1.91 16.39
N GLU A 275 -13.30 2.16 16.23
CA GLU A 275 -14.34 1.15 16.52
C GLU A 275 -14.20 -0.05 15.57
N ALA A 276 -14.12 0.20 14.26
CA ALA A 276 -13.96 -0.84 13.26
C ALA A 276 -12.61 -1.55 13.41
N ALA A 277 -11.53 -0.81 13.67
CA ALA A 277 -10.20 -1.38 13.83
C ALA A 277 -10.13 -2.38 14.99
N ARG A 278 -10.65 -2.02 16.15
CA ARG A 278 -10.71 -2.93 17.31
C ARG A 278 -11.52 -4.17 17.00
N TYR A 279 -12.71 -4.00 16.39
CA TYR A 279 -13.53 -5.15 16.04
C TYR A 279 -12.82 -6.10 15.04
N ILE A 280 -12.19 -5.55 14.02
CA ILE A 280 -11.46 -6.31 13.00
C ILE A 280 -10.28 -7.06 13.63
N MET A 281 -9.44 -6.36 14.41
CA MET A 281 -8.25 -6.96 15.01
C MET A 281 -8.59 -7.98 16.11
N ASP A 282 -9.62 -7.72 16.95
CA ASP A 282 -10.08 -8.62 18.01
C ASP A 282 -10.71 -9.93 17.47
N ASN A 283 -11.23 -9.92 16.25
CA ASN A 283 -11.90 -11.06 15.64
C ASN A 283 -11.12 -11.69 14.46
N ASP A 284 -9.86 -11.29 14.25
CA ASP A 284 -9.01 -11.81 13.16
C ASP A 284 -9.68 -11.74 11.79
N LEU A 285 -10.27 -10.57 11.47
CA LEU A 285 -10.94 -10.30 10.20
C LEU A 285 -10.04 -9.47 9.28
N CYS A 286 -10.31 -9.55 7.97
CA CYS A 286 -9.91 -8.50 7.04
C CYS A 286 -11.05 -7.50 6.83
N LEU A 287 -10.78 -6.38 6.17
CA LEU A 287 -11.77 -5.31 5.94
C LEU A 287 -12.98 -5.82 5.14
N GLU A 288 -12.78 -6.69 4.16
CA GLU A 288 -13.82 -7.32 3.35
C GLU A 288 -14.81 -8.12 4.21
N GLU A 289 -14.31 -8.93 5.13
CA GLU A 289 -15.13 -9.76 6.03
C GLU A 289 -15.94 -8.89 6.98
N TYR A 290 -15.32 -7.84 7.54
CA TYR A 290 -16.01 -6.87 8.40
C TYR A 290 -17.15 -6.18 7.65
N LEU A 291 -16.90 -5.65 6.45
CA LEU A 291 -17.90 -4.96 5.65
C LEU A 291 -19.05 -5.89 5.24
N ALA A 292 -18.76 -7.14 4.92
CA ALA A 292 -19.79 -8.13 4.62
C ALA A 292 -20.72 -8.44 5.83
N GLN A 293 -20.24 -8.20 7.06
CA GLN A 293 -21.05 -8.39 8.28
C GLN A 293 -21.92 -7.17 8.63
N VAL A 294 -21.38 -5.94 8.47
CA VAL A 294 -22.01 -4.71 8.96
C VAL A 294 -22.87 -3.99 7.91
N LYS A 295 -22.69 -4.27 6.63
CA LYS A 295 -23.42 -3.65 5.50
C LYS A 295 -24.37 -4.62 4.80
N LYS A 296 -24.96 -5.52 5.57
CA LYS A 296 -26.02 -6.43 5.07
C LYS A 296 -27.36 -5.73 4.90
#